data_fff4406953c924f1b1e167ef74c8b6bf
#
_entry.id   fff4406953c924f1b1e167ef74c8b6bf
#
_cell.length_a   1.000
_cell.length_b   1.000
_cell.length_c   1.000
_cell.angle_alpha   90.00
_cell.angle_beta   90.00
_cell.angle_gamma   90.00
#
_symmetry.space_group_name_H-M   'P 1'
#
loop_
_entity.id
_entity.type
_entity.pdbx_description
1 polymer ?
#
loop_
_entity_poly.entity_id
_entity_poly.type
_entity_poly.pdbx_seq_one_letter_code
_entity_poly.pdbx_strand_id
1 'polypeptide(L)'
;MDWMEEVRLRLKRKNQVLFAKDSPYLQDLIDLFRGQDHRVMALWAFDLAEESVAGLKERYPLETRPQEALEAARDWAAGRIRMQAAQRKILDCHAVAKEITDKAAIAQCHAIGQACAVVHTVGHAVGYPIYDLTSLVYALGVEECSSAVEKRKQQYIDKLFYWNEHLDSYRDGWADFICR
;
A
#
# COMPACT_ATOMS: atom_id res chain seq x y z
N MET A 1 2.59 -15.14 19.37
CA MET A 1 1.65 -15.76 18.39
C MET A 1 2.34 -15.64 17.04
N ASP A 2 2.52 -16.73 16.35
CA ASP A 2 3.00 -16.74 14.97
C ASP A 2 1.98 -16.00 14.08
N TRP A 3 2.46 -15.26 13.09
CA TRP A 3 1.59 -14.50 12.19
C TRP A 3 0.61 -15.41 11.41
N MET A 4 1.00 -16.65 11.09
CA MET A 4 0.12 -17.62 10.44
C MET A 4 -1.06 -18.01 11.35
N GLU A 5 -0.85 -18.15 12.66
CA GLU A 5 -1.93 -18.39 13.62
C GLU A 5 -2.89 -17.20 13.69
N GLU A 6 -2.34 -15.95 13.70
CA GLU A 6 -3.16 -14.73 13.63
C GLU A 6 -4.05 -14.75 12.39
N VAL A 7 -3.47 -15.01 11.22
CA VAL A 7 -4.18 -15.06 9.93
C VAL A 7 -5.27 -16.15 9.94
N ARG A 8 -4.95 -17.38 10.41
CA ARG A 8 -5.94 -18.45 10.51
C ARG A 8 -7.12 -18.09 11.42
N LEU A 9 -6.82 -17.44 12.54
CA LEU A 9 -7.86 -16.97 13.46
C LEU A 9 -8.76 -15.92 12.82
N ARG A 10 -8.17 -14.96 12.07
CA ARG A 10 -8.92 -13.93 11.35
C ARG A 10 -9.78 -14.52 10.22
N LEU A 11 -9.26 -15.49 9.47
CA LEU A 11 -10.02 -16.25 8.47
C LEU A 11 -11.20 -16.98 9.08
N LYS A 12 -11.00 -17.67 10.21
CA LYS A 12 -12.07 -18.36 10.97
C LYS A 12 -13.17 -17.40 11.43
N ARG A 13 -12.80 -16.17 11.79
CA ARG A 13 -13.74 -15.10 12.17
C ARG A 13 -14.37 -14.39 10.97
N LYS A 14 -14.05 -14.80 9.73
CA LYS A 14 -14.50 -14.19 8.48
C LYS A 14 -14.10 -12.72 8.33
N ASN A 15 -12.97 -12.31 8.93
CA ASN A 15 -12.45 -10.97 8.74
C ASN A 15 -12.01 -10.80 7.28
N GLN A 16 -12.30 -9.63 6.71
CA GLN A 16 -11.86 -9.30 5.36
C GLN A 16 -10.37 -8.96 5.30
N VAL A 17 -9.83 -8.41 6.38
CA VAL A 17 -8.43 -8.00 6.52
C VAL A 17 -7.74 -8.97 7.48
N LEU A 18 -6.63 -9.55 7.03
CA LEU A 18 -5.98 -10.68 7.70
C LEU A 18 -4.77 -10.28 8.56
N PHE A 19 -4.26 -9.06 8.41
CA PHE A 19 -3.25 -8.47 9.27
C PHE A 19 -3.82 -7.23 9.96
N ALA A 20 -3.24 -6.84 11.09
CA ALA A 20 -3.68 -5.67 11.84
C ALA A 20 -2.50 -4.75 12.15
N LYS A 21 -2.80 -3.49 12.47
CA LYS A 21 -1.78 -2.50 12.85
C LYS A 21 -0.98 -2.89 14.10
N ASP A 22 -1.61 -3.65 14.99
CA ASP A 22 -1.01 -4.18 16.22
C ASP A 22 -0.46 -5.59 16.07
N SER A 23 -0.41 -6.13 14.85
CA SER A 23 0.22 -7.41 14.57
C SER A 23 1.69 -7.40 14.96
N PRO A 24 2.17 -8.32 15.82
CA PRO A 24 3.58 -8.43 16.16
C PRO A 24 4.47 -8.64 14.93
N TYR A 25 3.93 -9.25 13.88
CA TYR A 25 4.65 -9.50 12.64
C TYR A 25 5.02 -8.21 11.87
N LEU A 26 4.22 -7.15 12.01
CA LEU A 26 4.47 -5.87 11.33
C LEU A 26 5.17 -4.84 12.20
N GLN A 27 5.41 -5.13 13.49
CA GLN A 27 5.85 -4.13 14.43
C GLN A 27 7.24 -3.58 14.10
N ASP A 28 8.18 -4.41 13.69
CA ASP A 28 9.53 -4.02 13.25
C ASP A 28 9.47 -3.08 12.02
N LEU A 29 8.62 -3.39 11.04
CA LEU A 29 8.40 -2.52 9.88
C LEU A 29 7.77 -1.18 10.29
N ILE A 30 6.78 -1.21 11.19
CA ILE A 30 6.13 0.00 11.70
C ILE A 30 7.13 0.87 12.46
N ASP A 31 8.02 0.26 13.22
CA ASP A 31 9.08 0.97 13.95
C ASP A 31 10.08 1.64 12.99
N LEU A 32 10.38 1.00 11.85
CA LEU A 32 11.20 1.60 10.79
C LEU A 32 10.53 2.83 10.13
N PHE A 33 9.21 2.92 10.12
CA PHE A 33 8.51 4.09 9.57
C PHE A 33 8.60 5.32 10.47
N ARG A 34 8.91 5.14 11.75
CA ARG A 34 9.00 6.24 12.71
C ARG A 34 10.18 7.16 12.40
N GLY A 35 9.88 8.45 12.31
CA GLY A 35 10.91 9.46 12.05
C GLY A 35 11.43 9.51 10.61
N GLN A 36 10.85 8.75 9.69
CA GLN A 36 11.17 8.85 8.27
C GLN A 36 10.72 10.18 7.67
N ASP A 37 11.50 10.69 6.72
CA ASP A 37 11.10 11.83 5.90
C ASP A 37 9.80 11.51 5.15
N HIS A 38 8.84 12.41 5.18
CA HIS A 38 7.54 12.22 4.51
C HIS A 38 7.71 11.94 3.01
N ARG A 39 8.68 12.58 2.36
CA ARG A 39 9.00 12.37 0.94
C ARG A 39 9.51 10.94 0.68
N VAL A 40 10.35 10.41 1.56
CA VAL A 40 10.81 9.02 1.50
C VAL A 40 9.63 8.07 1.61
N MET A 41 8.72 8.32 2.55
CA MET A 41 7.53 7.48 2.73
C MET A 41 6.58 7.56 1.54
N ALA A 42 6.45 8.73 0.91
CA ALA A 42 5.65 8.87 -0.31
C ALA A 42 6.27 8.10 -1.49
N LEU A 43 7.58 8.19 -1.72
CA LEU A 43 8.26 7.43 -2.77
C LEU A 43 8.19 5.93 -2.54
N TRP A 44 8.40 5.48 -1.31
CA TRP A 44 8.22 4.10 -0.90
C TRP A 44 6.81 3.59 -1.23
N ALA A 45 5.80 4.38 -0.89
CA ALA A 45 4.40 4.03 -1.13
C ALA A 45 4.06 4.01 -2.63
N PHE A 46 4.55 4.97 -3.42
CA PHE A 46 4.33 5.03 -4.86
C PHE A 46 4.97 3.85 -5.60
N ASP A 47 6.20 3.49 -5.23
CA ASP A 47 6.93 2.37 -5.82
C ASP A 47 6.18 1.05 -5.60
N LEU A 48 5.70 0.81 -4.38
CA LEU A 48 4.89 -0.38 -4.07
C LEU A 48 3.52 -0.35 -4.73
N ALA A 49 2.85 0.80 -4.76
CA ALA A 49 1.55 0.94 -5.42
C ALA A 49 1.64 0.72 -6.92
N GLU A 50 2.74 1.10 -7.57
CA GLU A 50 2.96 0.86 -9.00
C GLU A 50 2.97 -0.63 -9.34
N GLU A 51 3.64 -1.45 -8.52
CA GLU A 51 3.61 -2.91 -8.67
C GLU A 51 2.19 -3.47 -8.50
N SER A 52 1.44 -2.98 -7.50
CA SER A 52 0.06 -3.39 -7.25
C SER A 52 -0.88 -3.01 -8.39
N VAL A 53 -0.72 -1.80 -8.93
CA VAL A 53 -1.49 -1.32 -10.09
C VAL A 53 -1.19 -2.18 -11.32
N ALA A 54 0.08 -2.50 -11.59
CA ALA A 54 0.46 -3.36 -12.70
C ALA A 54 -0.20 -4.75 -12.59
N GLY A 55 -0.16 -5.37 -11.41
CA GLY A 55 -0.81 -6.67 -11.15
C GLY A 55 -2.33 -6.63 -11.31
N LEU A 56 -2.99 -5.56 -10.86
CA LEU A 56 -4.43 -5.38 -11.08
C LEU A 56 -4.77 -5.19 -12.56
N LYS A 57 -3.95 -4.43 -13.30
CA LYS A 57 -4.17 -4.16 -14.72
C LYS A 57 -4.08 -5.43 -15.57
N GLU A 58 -3.22 -6.39 -15.22
CA GLU A 58 -3.16 -7.70 -15.89
C GLU A 58 -4.48 -8.47 -15.74
N ARG A 59 -5.16 -8.36 -14.58
CA ARG A 59 -6.40 -9.08 -14.28
C ARG A 59 -7.67 -8.32 -14.70
N TYR A 60 -7.61 -6.99 -14.64
CA TYR A 60 -8.70 -6.07 -14.94
C TYR A 60 -8.22 -4.97 -15.89
N PRO A 61 -7.92 -5.29 -17.17
CA PRO A 61 -7.26 -4.36 -18.10
C PRO A 61 -8.06 -3.10 -18.44
N LEU A 62 -9.39 -3.14 -18.24
CA LEU A 62 -10.27 -1.99 -18.46
C LEU A 62 -10.52 -1.13 -17.21
N GLU A 63 -10.03 -1.56 -16.04
CA GLU A 63 -10.16 -0.81 -14.79
C GLU A 63 -9.01 0.20 -14.67
N THR A 64 -9.31 1.48 -14.79
CA THR A 64 -8.30 2.56 -14.77
C THR A 64 -8.18 3.27 -13.43
N ARG A 65 -9.17 3.14 -12.55
CA ARG A 65 -9.23 3.88 -11.28
C ARG A 65 -8.01 3.67 -10.36
N PRO A 66 -7.42 2.47 -10.23
CA PRO A 66 -6.19 2.32 -9.45
C PRO A 66 -5.00 3.10 -10.01
N GLN A 67 -4.83 3.11 -11.34
CA GLN A 67 -3.81 3.90 -12.03
C GLN A 67 -4.04 5.40 -11.84
N GLU A 68 -5.28 5.85 -12.04
CA GLU A 68 -5.66 7.25 -11.87
C GLU A 68 -5.45 7.76 -10.43
N ALA A 69 -5.68 6.91 -9.44
CA ALA A 69 -5.42 7.24 -8.03
C ALA A 69 -3.94 7.45 -7.77
N LEU A 70 -3.06 6.58 -8.30
CA LEU A 70 -1.62 6.70 -8.15
C LEU A 70 -1.08 7.96 -8.85
N GLU A 71 -1.53 8.24 -10.08
CA GLU A 71 -1.16 9.45 -10.81
C GLU A 71 -1.60 10.70 -10.07
N ALA A 72 -2.84 10.74 -9.59
CA ALA A 72 -3.35 11.86 -8.80
C ALA A 72 -2.59 12.05 -7.47
N ALA A 73 -2.18 10.98 -6.81
CA ALA A 73 -1.36 11.08 -5.60
C ALA A 73 0.03 11.68 -5.89
N ARG A 74 0.67 11.28 -7.00
CA ARG A 74 1.92 11.87 -7.48
C ARG A 74 1.76 13.35 -7.83
N ASP A 75 0.70 13.72 -8.53
CA ASP A 75 0.40 15.10 -8.89
C ASP A 75 0.14 15.96 -7.65
N TRP A 76 -0.53 15.41 -6.65
CA TRP A 76 -0.74 16.10 -5.38
C TRP A 76 0.56 16.28 -4.60
N ALA A 77 1.39 15.24 -4.50
CA ALA A 77 2.69 15.32 -3.85
C ALA A 77 3.61 16.37 -4.48
N ALA A 78 3.50 16.57 -5.80
CA ALA A 78 4.23 17.58 -6.56
C ALA A 78 3.55 18.97 -6.57
N GLY A 79 2.38 19.13 -5.94
CA GLY A 79 1.65 20.40 -5.89
C GLY A 79 0.92 20.78 -7.18
N ARG A 80 0.79 19.85 -8.15
CA ARG A 80 0.10 20.08 -9.42
C ARG A 80 -1.41 20.10 -9.30
N ILE A 81 -1.96 19.36 -8.33
CA ILE A 81 -3.40 19.34 -8.03
C ILE A 81 -3.64 19.56 -6.54
N ARG A 82 -4.88 19.90 -6.19
CA ARG A 82 -5.30 20.07 -4.80
C ARG A 82 -5.67 18.72 -4.16
N MET A 83 -5.60 18.65 -2.83
CA MET A 83 -5.94 17.48 -2.02
C MET A 83 -7.32 16.88 -2.39
N GLN A 84 -8.35 17.72 -2.57
CA GLN A 84 -9.70 17.23 -2.86
C GLN A 84 -9.80 16.48 -4.20
N ALA A 85 -9.00 16.88 -5.20
CA ALA A 85 -8.97 16.19 -6.49
C ALA A 85 -8.31 14.81 -6.35
N ALA A 86 -7.16 14.73 -5.66
CA ALA A 86 -6.50 13.45 -5.38
C ALA A 86 -7.38 12.53 -4.50
N GLN A 87 -7.99 13.07 -3.46
CA GLN A 87 -8.84 12.32 -2.55
C GLN A 87 -10.02 11.65 -3.28
N ARG A 88 -10.65 12.33 -4.25
CA ARG A 88 -11.71 11.72 -5.06
C ARG A 88 -11.20 10.49 -5.81
N LYS A 89 -10.05 10.59 -6.47
CA LYS A 89 -9.44 9.45 -7.20
C LYS A 89 -9.07 8.30 -6.27
N ILE A 90 -8.57 8.58 -5.08
CA ILE A 90 -8.28 7.57 -4.04
C ILE A 90 -9.57 6.86 -3.61
N LEU A 91 -10.66 7.60 -3.39
CA LEU A 91 -11.95 7.02 -3.04
C LEU A 91 -12.54 6.20 -4.19
N ASP A 92 -12.36 6.62 -5.45
CA ASP A 92 -12.77 5.86 -6.63
C ASP A 92 -12.01 4.52 -6.71
N CYS A 93 -10.72 4.50 -6.41
CA CYS A 93 -9.93 3.26 -6.30
C CYS A 93 -10.50 2.31 -5.21
N HIS A 94 -10.82 2.83 -4.04
CA HIS A 94 -11.47 2.04 -2.99
C HIS A 94 -12.88 1.53 -3.42
N ALA A 95 -13.59 2.28 -4.24
CA ALA A 95 -14.92 1.90 -4.71
C ALA A 95 -14.90 0.67 -5.63
N VAL A 96 -13.81 0.42 -6.37
CA VAL A 96 -13.62 -0.80 -7.19
C VAL A 96 -13.87 -2.06 -6.35
N ALA A 97 -13.43 -2.06 -5.10
CA ALA A 97 -13.59 -3.18 -4.17
C ALA A 97 -15.07 -3.58 -3.93
N LYS A 98 -16.03 -2.70 -4.22
CA LYS A 98 -17.47 -2.98 -4.09
C LYS A 98 -18.07 -3.59 -5.36
N GLU A 99 -17.36 -3.54 -6.47
CA GLU A 99 -17.84 -3.94 -7.79
C GLU A 99 -17.25 -5.28 -8.26
N ILE A 100 -16.25 -5.80 -7.52
CA ILE A 100 -15.57 -7.07 -7.81
C ILE A 100 -15.74 -8.04 -6.66
N THR A 101 -15.56 -9.34 -6.92
CA THR A 101 -15.73 -10.42 -5.93
C THR A 101 -14.43 -11.11 -5.55
N ASP A 102 -13.36 -10.89 -6.29
CA ASP A 102 -12.04 -11.43 -6.02
C ASP A 102 -11.43 -10.78 -4.78
N LYS A 103 -11.32 -11.54 -3.70
CA LYS A 103 -10.82 -11.04 -2.41
C LYS A 103 -9.39 -10.52 -2.47
N ALA A 104 -8.52 -11.13 -3.28
CA ALA A 104 -7.16 -10.67 -3.47
C ALA A 104 -7.14 -9.30 -4.17
N ALA A 105 -7.90 -9.14 -5.24
CA ALA A 105 -8.01 -7.88 -5.95
C ALA A 105 -8.70 -6.78 -5.11
N ILE A 106 -9.71 -7.13 -4.30
CA ILE A 106 -10.34 -6.22 -3.34
C ILE A 106 -9.28 -5.66 -2.37
N ALA A 107 -8.47 -6.54 -1.78
CA ALA A 107 -7.40 -6.12 -0.88
C ALA A 107 -6.37 -5.25 -1.59
N GLN A 108 -6.00 -5.57 -2.84
CA GLN A 108 -5.08 -4.74 -3.63
C GLN A 108 -5.61 -3.34 -3.90
N CYS A 109 -6.89 -3.18 -4.22
CA CYS A 109 -7.48 -1.84 -4.39
C CYS A 109 -7.37 -1.00 -3.10
N HIS A 110 -7.58 -1.62 -1.94
CA HIS A 110 -7.41 -0.95 -0.66
C HIS A 110 -5.94 -0.64 -0.36
N ALA A 111 -5.01 -1.54 -0.68
CA ALA A 111 -3.57 -1.31 -0.53
C ALA A 111 -3.13 -0.08 -1.33
N ILE A 112 -3.50 0.01 -2.60
CA ILE A 112 -3.19 1.15 -3.47
C ILE A 112 -3.76 2.45 -2.88
N GLY A 113 -5.02 2.43 -2.43
CA GLY A 113 -5.64 3.60 -1.80
C GLY A 113 -4.89 4.07 -0.55
N GLN A 114 -4.43 3.14 0.31
CA GLN A 114 -3.61 3.46 1.48
C GLN A 114 -2.25 4.04 1.10
N ALA A 115 -1.58 3.47 0.09
CA ALA A 115 -0.32 3.99 -0.41
C ALA A 115 -0.47 5.43 -0.95
N CYS A 116 -1.49 5.69 -1.75
CA CYS A 116 -1.79 7.02 -2.26
C CYS A 116 -2.09 8.04 -1.13
N ALA A 117 -2.73 7.60 -0.06
CA ALA A 117 -3.06 8.44 1.08
C ALA A 117 -1.85 8.80 1.97
N VAL A 118 -0.68 8.17 1.77
CA VAL A 118 0.57 8.53 2.46
C VAL A 118 0.96 9.98 2.19
N VAL A 119 0.61 10.54 1.02
CA VAL A 119 0.79 11.97 0.71
C VAL A 119 0.10 12.88 1.72
N HIS A 120 -1.04 12.46 2.26
CA HIS A 120 -1.73 13.22 3.31
C HIS A 120 -1.03 13.11 4.66
N THR A 121 -0.71 11.89 5.06
CA THR A 121 0.00 11.61 6.32
C THR A 121 0.72 10.27 6.26
N VAL A 122 1.94 10.24 6.79
CA VAL A 122 2.76 9.02 6.93
C VAL A 122 2.02 7.89 7.66
N GLY A 123 1.06 8.23 8.53
CA GLY A 123 0.26 7.24 9.25
C GLY A 123 -0.50 6.24 8.36
N HIS A 124 -0.78 6.59 7.10
CA HIS A 124 -1.38 5.66 6.12
C HIS A 124 -0.41 4.58 5.61
N ALA A 125 0.90 4.76 5.75
CA ALA A 125 1.91 3.82 5.27
C ALA A 125 1.69 2.39 5.81
N VAL A 126 1.26 2.27 7.07
CA VAL A 126 0.97 0.96 7.70
C VAL A 126 -0.19 0.22 7.00
N GLY A 127 -1.12 0.96 6.41
CA GLY A 127 -2.27 0.38 5.70
C GLY A 127 -1.87 -0.43 4.48
N TYR A 128 -0.83 -0.01 3.76
CA TYR A 128 -0.38 -0.73 2.57
C TYR A 128 0.04 -2.18 2.86
N PRO A 129 1.00 -2.49 3.75
CA PRO A 129 1.37 -3.87 4.08
C PRO A 129 0.19 -4.70 4.60
N ILE A 130 -0.69 -4.12 5.39
CA ILE A 130 -1.87 -4.80 5.93
C ILE A 130 -2.74 -5.37 4.79
N TYR A 131 -3.05 -4.56 3.80
CA TYR A 131 -3.89 -4.97 2.68
C TYR A 131 -3.12 -5.79 1.63
N ASP A 132 -1.87 -5.44 1.33
CA ASP A 132 -1.06 -6.15 0.34
C ASP A 132 -0.75 -7.58 0.78
N LEU A 133 -0.36 -7.81 2.03
CA LEU A 133 -0.17 -9.15 2.59
C LEU A 133 -1.50 -9.92 2.70
N THR A 134 -2.60 -9.25 3.01
CA THR A 134 -3.94 -9.86 2.95
C THR A 134 -4.25 -10.36 1.54
N SER A 135 -3.92 -9.58 0.51
CA SER A 135 -4.07 -9.99 -0.89
C SER A 135 -3.26 -11.24 -1.22
N LEU A 136 -1.99 -11.32 -0.78
CA LEU A 136 -1.15 -12.50 -0.99
C LEU A 136 -1.74 -13.75 -0.35
N VAL A 137 -2.25 -13.64 0.87
CA VAL A 137 -2.89 -14.79 1.54
C VAL A 137 -4.14 -15.24 0.78
N TYR A 138 -4.98 -14.32 0.28
CA TYR A 138 -6.14 -14.70 -0.50
C TYR A 138 -5.78 -15.30 -1.87
N ALA A 139 -4.69 -14.84 -2.48
CA ALA A 139 -4.24 -15.33 -3.78
C ALA A 139 -3.62 -16.73 -3.71
N LEU A 140 -2.84 -17.02 -2.66
CA LEU A 140 -2.03 -18.23 -2.55
C LEU A 140 -2.62 -19.27 -1.59
N GLY A 141 -3.49 -18.84 -0.68
CA GLY A 141 -3.95 -19.66 0.44
C GLY A 141 -2.99 -19.62 1.63
N VAL A 142 -3.54 -19.76 2.84
CA VAL A 142 -2.78 -19.61 4.10
C VAL A 142 -1.66 -20.66 4.27
N GLU A 143 -1.81 -21.84 3.70
CA GLU A 143 -0.82 -22.91 3.85
C GLU A 143 0.38 -22.73 2.90
N GLU A 144 0.20 -22.03 1.79
CA GLU A 144 1.22 -21.88 0.73
C GLU A 144 1.86 -20.48 0.70
N CYS A 145 1.29 -19.49 1.41
CA CYS A 145 1.71 -18.09 1.29
C CYS A 145 2.95 -17.71 2.09
N SER A 146 3.46 -18.56 2.99
CA SER A 146 4.49 -18.19 3.97
C SER A 146 5.72 -17.55 3.31
N SER A 147 6.34 -18.24 2.35
CA SER A 147 7.52 -17.73 1.65
C SER A 147 7.26 -16.41 0.90
N ALA A 148 6.07 -16.27 0.31
CA ALA A 148 5.70 -15.05 -0.42
C ALA A 148 5.51 -13.86 0.54
N VAL A 149 4.87 -14.08 1.68
CA VAL A 149 4.66 -13.07 2.73
C VAL A 149 5.99 -12.60 3.31
N GLU A 150 6.90 -13.53 3.66
CA GLU A 150 8.23 -13.19 4.18
C GLU A 150 9.05 -12.38 3.14
N LYS A 151 9.08 -12.86 1.91
CA LYS A 151 9.76 -12.14 0.81
C LYS A 151 9.17 -10.76 0.59
N ARG A 152 7.84 -10.64 0.63
CA ARG A 152 7.16 -9.35 0.43
C ARG A 152 7.47 -8.37 1.55
N LYS A 153 7.48 -8.82 2.80
CA LYS A 153 7.88 -7.99 3.94
C LYS A 153 9.32 -7.50 3.79
N GLN A 154 10.25 -8.36 3.35
CA GLN A 154 11.63 -7.95 3.09
C GLN A 154 11.70 -6.87 1.99
N GLN A 155 10.91 -6.98 0.93
CA GLN A 155 10.84 -5.95 -0.12
C GLN A 155 10.38 -4.58 0.41
N TYR A 156 9.46 -4.54 1.39
CA TYR A 156 9.08 -3.26 2.02
C TYR A 156 10.27 -2.60 2.70
N ILE A 157 11.08 -3.40 3.42
CA ILE A 157 12.27 -2.93 4.12
C ILE A 157 13.34 -2.45 3.12
N ASP A 158 13.62 -3.27 2.10
CA ASP A 158 14.64 -2.96 1.09
C ASP A 158 14.29 -1.67 0.31
N LYS A 159 13.02 -1.50 -0.07
CA LYS A 159 12.55 -0.28 -0.75
C LYS A 159 12.60 0.95 0.17
N LEU A 160 12.37 0.79 1.46
CA LEU A 160 12.49 1.90 2.41
C LEU A 160 13.94 2.39 2.50
N PHE A 161 14.90 1.48 2.64
CA PHE A 161 16.33 1.82 2.63
C PHE A 161 16.75 2.42 1.29
N TYR A 162 16.30 1.84 0.18
CA TYR A 162 16.58 2.37 -1.14
C TYR A 162 16.17 3.85 -1.26
N TRP A 163 14.94 4.21 -0.88
CA TRP A 163 14.45 5.57 -0.99
C TRP A 163 15.08 6.53 0.03
N ASN A 164 15.53 6.04 1.20
CA ASN A 164 16.34 6.85 2.11
C ASN A 164 17.67 7.27 1.49
N GLU A 165 18.30 6.39 0.71
CA GLU A 165 19.58 6.67 0.05
C GLU A 165 19.40 7.45 -1.27
N HIS A 166 18.25 7.37 -1.92
CA HIS A 166 18.00 7.89 -3.26
C HIS A 166 16.97 9.03 -3.33
N LEU A 167 16.58 9.61 -2.20
CA LEU A 167 15.61 10.72 -2.17
C LEU A 167 16.01 11.85 -3.12
N ASP A 168 17.28 12.22 -3.15
CA ASP A 168 17.81 13.30 -4.00
C ASP A 168 17.84 12.94 -5.50
N SER A 169 17.60 11.70 -5.87
CA SER A 169 17.47 11.26 -7.26
C SER A 169 16.10 11.58 -7.87
N TYR A 170 15.10 11.82 -7.03
CA TYR A 170 13.73 12.13 -7.46
C TYR A 170 13.65 13.55 -8.04
N ARG A 171 13.09 13.69 -9.25
CA ARG A 171 13.15 14.92 -10.05
C ARG A 171 11.83 15.67 -10.21
N ASP A 172 10.69 15.06 -9.88
CA ASP A 172 9.37 15.67 -10.14
C ASP A 172 9.02 16.86 -9.23
N GLY A 173 9.86 17.16 -8.25
CA GLY A 173 9.62 18.21 -7.27
C GLY A 173 8.59 17.81 -6.20
N TRP A 174 8.45 18.65 -5.19
CA TRP A 174 7.61 18.42 -4.02
C TRP A 174 6.81 19.68 -3.68
N ALA A 175 5.55 19.47 -3.28
CA ALA A 175 4.77 20.55 -2.67
C ALA A 175 5.32 20.88 -1.26
N ASP A 176 5.21 22.16 -0.86
CA ASP A 176 5.75 22.65 0.42
C ASP A 176 5.26 21.86 1.64
N PHE A 177 4.02 21.37 1.60
CA PHE A 177 3.42 20.66 2.74
C PHE A 177 4.07 19.30 3.04
N ILE A 178 4.64 18.62 2.04
CA ILE A 178 5.27 17.31 2.20
C ILE A 178 6.74 17.43 2.63
N CYS A 179 7.33 18.63 2.51
CA CYS A 179 8.70 18.93 2.91
C CYS A 179 8.84 19.38 4.38
N ARG A 180 7.75 19.36 5.15
CA ARG A 180 7.68 19.87 6.53
C ARG A 180 7.92 18.79 7.58
#